data_a1d8cf2ed76dc5c60646ce3cffc43e9d
#
_entry.id   a1d8cf2ed76dc5c60646ce3cffc43e9d
#
_cell.length_a   1.000
_cell.length_b   1.000
_cell.length_c   1.000
_cell.angle_alpha   90.00
_cell.angle_beta   90.00
_cell.angle_gamma   90.00
#
_symmetry.space_group_name_H-M   'P 1'
#
loop_
_entity.id
_entity.type
_entity.pdbx_description
1 polymer ?
#
loop_
_entity_poly.entity_id
_entity_poly.type
_entity_poly.pdbx_seq_one_letter_code
_entity_poly.pdbx_strand_id
1 'polypeptide(L)'
;MDSVKDDLKVVKERDPACISHVHCFLNFKGFLACQSHRVAHKLWLQGRKALAVMIQNRVFEIFAVGIHPGAKIGSRILLDHVTGLVVGETAVIGNNVSILHSMTLGGTGKASGDRNPKIGDGVLIDAGTCILGTLRLVFVLRLVLVLW
;
A
#
# COMPACT_ATOMS: atom_id res chain seq x y z
N MET A 1 -0.32 -3.66 -17.47
CA MET A 1 -1.47 -2.74 -17.74
C MET A 1 -2.75 -3.21 -17.05
N ASP A 2 -2.85 -4.49 -16.75
CA ASP A 2 -4.04 -5.06 -16.11
C ASP A 2 -4.22 -4.64 -14.65
N SER A 3 -3.14 -4.58 -13.86
CA SER A 3 -3.23 -4.18 -12.43
C SER A 3 -3.82 -2.79 -12.20
N VAL A 4 -3.57 -1.83 -13.09
CA VAL A 4 -4.13 -0.46 -13.00
C VAL A 4 -5.65 -0.49 -13.17
N LYS A 5 -6.13 -1.26 -14.16
CA LYS A 5 -7.57 -1.43 -14.40
C LYS A 5 -8.24 -2.17 -13.25
N ASP A 6 -7.57 -3.19 -12.71
CA ASP A 6 -8.07 -3.97 -11.58
C ASP A 6 -8.14 -3.14 -10.31
N ASP A 7 -7.14 -2.30 -10.04
CA ASP A 7 -7.16 -1.37 -8.90
C ASP A 7 -8.28 -0.32 -9.07
N LEU A 8 -8.44 0.24 -10.27
CA LEU A 8 -9.50 1.21 -10.55
C LEU A 8 -10.90 0.62 -10.36
N LYS A 9 -11.07 -0.63 -10.81
CA LYS A 9 -12.32 -1.38 -10.66
C LYS A 9 -12.65 -1.61 -9.20
N VAL A 10 -11.69 -2.06 -8.39
CA VAL A 10 -11.93 -2.35 -6.97
C VAL A 10 -12.25 -1.09 -6.16
N VAL A 11 -11.61 0.03 -6.48
CA VAL A 11 -11.97 1.32 -5.86
C VAL A 11 -13.41 1.67 -6.16
N LYS A 12 -13.85 1.53 -7.42
CA LYS A 12 -15.24 1.79 -7.81
C LYS A 12 -16.24 0.84 -7.13
N GLU A 13 -15.85 -0.41 -6.92
CA GLU A 13 -16.71 -1.43 -6.30
C GLU A 13 -16.85 -1.24 -4.78
N ARG A 14 -15.79 -0.78 -4.10
CA ARG A 14 -15.71 -0.80 -2.62
C ARG A 14 -15.81 0.56 -1.96
N ASP A 15 -15.49 1.63 -2.67
CA ASP A 15 -15.54 2.98 -2.12
C ASP A 15 -16.81 3.69 -2.59
N PRO A 16 -17.78 3.92 -1.68
CA PRO A 16 -19.03 4.59 -2.03
C PRO A 16 -18.83 6.05 -2.45
N ALA A 17 -17.71 6.68 -2.10
CA ALA A 17 -17.37 8.03 -2.52
C ALA A 17 -16.90 8.10 -3.98
N CYS A 18 -16.60 6.95 -4.61
CA CYS A 18 -16.16 6.90 -6.00
C CYS A 18 -17.34 7.03 -6.97
N ILE A 19 -17.58 8.22 -7.49
CA ILE A 19 -18.69 8.54 -8.41
C ILE A 19 -18.47 7.87 -9.77
N SER A 20 -17.24 7.92 -10.30
CA SER A 20 -16.87 7.36 -11.60
C SER A 20 -15.40 6.96 -11.65
N HIS A 21 -15.01 6.14 -12.63
CA HIS A 21 -13.61 5.80 -12.85
C HIS A 21 -12.73 7.05 -13.10
N VAL A 22 -13.26 8.04 -13.82
CA VAL A 22 -12.54 9.31 -14.06
C VAL A 22 -12.34 10.09 -12.76
N HIS A 23 -13.37 10.13 -11.91
CA HIS A 23 -13.29 10.76 -10.59
C HIS A 23 -12.21 10.10 -9.73
N CYS A 24 -12.19 8.78 -9.65
CA CYS A 24 -11.17 8.03 -8.94
C CYS A 24 -9.76 8.30 -9.50
N PHE A 25 -9.60 8.19 -10.81
CA PHE A 25 -8.31 8.38 -11.48
C PHE A 25 -7.71 9.77 -11.25
N LEU A 26 -8.53 10.81 -11.17
CA LEU A 26 -8.05 12.18 -11.01
C LEU A 26 -7.91 12.62 -9.55
N ASN A 27 -8.71 12.08 -8.64
CA ASN A 27 -8.87 12.67 -7.31
C ASN A 27 -8.53 11.75 -6.14
N PHE A 28 -8.50 10.43 -6.34
CA PHE A 28 -8.24 9.51 -5.24
C PHE A 28 -6.75 9.34 -5.00
N LYS A 29 -6.24 10.02 -3.96
CA LYS A 29 -4.82 10.00 -3.64
C LYS A 29 -4.27 8.60 -3.35
N GLY A 30 -5.08 7.70 -2.78
CA GLY A 30 -4.68 6.32 -2.54
C GLY A 30 -4.45 5.55 -3.85
N PHE A 31 -5.34 5.74 -4.83
CA PHE A 31 -5.14 5.18 -6.17
C PHE A 31 -3.88 5.75 -6.83
N LEU A 32 -3.72 7.08 -6.80
CA LEU A 32 -2.54 7.74 -7.39
C LEU A 32 -1.23 7.31 -6.72
N ALA A 33 -1.22 7.19 -5.39
CA ALA A 33 -0.07 6.70 -4.63
C ALA A 33 0.27 5.24 -4.99
N CYS A 34 -0.72 4.37 -5.12
CA CYS A 34 -0.54 2.98 -5.52
C CYS A 34 0.06 2.86 -6.92
N GLN A 35 -0.45 3.63 -7.89
CA GLN A 35 0.09 3.62 -9.26
C GLN A 35 1.50 4.19 -9.33
N SER A 36 1.79 5.25 -8.57
CA SER A 36 3.15 5.80 -8.45
C SER A 36 4.12 4.78 -7.86
N HIS A 37 3.70 4.03 -6.84
CA HIS A 37 4.50 2.94 -6.29
C HIS A 37 4.78 1.85 -7.34
N ARG A 38 3.81 1.46 -8.17
CA ARG A 38 4.04 0.45 -9.24
C ARG A 38 5.14 0.89 -10.21
N VAL A 39 5.19 2.17 -10.56
CA VAL A 39 6.26 2.75 -11.37
C VAL A 39 7.59 2.71 -10.62
N ALA A 40 7.62 3.15 -9.37
CA ALA A 40 8.81 3.14 -8.52
C ALA A 40 9.35 1.72 -8.31
N HIS A 41 8.48 0.75 -8.07
CA HIS A 41 8.85 -0.66 -7.92
C HIS A 41 9.50 -1.23 -9.20
N LYS A 42 8.95 -0.94 -10.36
CA LYS A 42 9.54 -1.35 -11.64
C LYS A 42 10.96 -0.77 -11.83
N LEU A 43 11.14 0.50 -11.51
CA LEU A 43 12.47 1.15 -11.56
C LEU A 43 13.44 0.54 -10.54
N TRP A 44 12.95 0.20 -9.36
CA TRP A 44 13.73 -0.49 -8.33
C TRP A 44 14.25 -1.84 -8.81
N LEU A 45 13.39 -2.65 -9.44
CA LEU A 45 13.77 -3.94 -10.02
C LEU A 45 14.76 -3.81 -11.19
N GLN A 46 14.76 -2.67 -11.90
CA GLN A 46 15.73 -2.36 -12.96
C GLN A 46 17.07 -1.83 -12.43
N GLY A 47 17.25 -1.76 -11.10
CA GLY A 47 18.45 -1.20 -10.47
C GLY A 47 18.50 0.34 -10.44
N ARG A 48 17.48 1.05 -10.95
CA ARG A 48 17.37 2.52 -10.96
C ARG A 48 16.86 3.03 -9.61
N LYS A 49 17.58 2.66 -8.54
CA LYS A 49 17.13 2.87 -7.14
C LYS A 49 16.97 4.33 -6.76
N ALA A 50 17.90 5.20 -7.18
CA ALA A 50 17.81 6.62 -6.88
C ALA A 50 16.52 7.25 -7.41
N LEU A 51 16.16 6.94 -8.65
CA LEU A 51 14.93 7.44 -9.27
C LEU A 51 13.66 6.86 -8.60
N ALA A 52 13.70 5.58 -8.24
CA ALA A 52 12.59 4.94 -7.51
C ALA A 52 12.34 5.62 -6.15
N VAL A 53 13.40 5.92 -5.40
CA VAL A 53 13.31 6.63 -4.12
C VAL A 53 12.86 8.09 -4.30
N MET A 54 13.27 8.76 -5.37
CA MET A 54 12.76 10.11 -5.69
C MET A 54 11.24 10.11 -5.89
N ILE A 55 10.70 9.11 -6.59
CA ILE A 55 9.24 8.97 -6.74
C ILE A 55 8.58 8.74 -5.38
N GLN A 56 9.12 7.85 -4.55
CA GLN A 56 8.62 7.61 -3.19
C GLN A 56 8.57 8.91 -2.38
N ASN A 57 9.66 9.68 -2.36
CA ASN A 57 9.72 10.93 -1.62
C ASN A 57 8.69 11.94 -2.11
N ARG A 58 8.50 12.03 -3.43
CA ARG A 58 7.49 12.93 -4.00
C ARG A 58 6.06 12.52 -3.64
N VAL A 59 5.78 11.22 -3.63
CA VAL A 59 4.48 10.68 -3.18
C VAL A 59 4.24 10.98 -1.70
N PHE A 60 5.30 10.85 -0.88
CA PHE A 60 5.23 11.18 0.54
C PHE A 60 4.93 12.67 0.78
N GLU A 61 5.60 13.56 0.06
CA GLU A 61 5.37 15.01 0.15
C GLU A 61 3.93 15.40 -0.22
N ILE A 62 3.38 14.79 -1.28
CA ILE A 62 2.07 15.17 -1.82
C ILE A 62 0.92 14.50 -1.06
N PHE A 63 1.05 13.22 -0.73
CA PHE A 63 -0.05 12.40 -0.22
C PHE A 63 0.12 11.94 1.23
N ALA A 64 1.27 12.19 1.86
CA ALA A 64 1.66 11.63 3.16
C ALA A 64 1.61 10.08 3.17
N VAL A 65 2.10 9.46 2.09
CA VAL A 65 2.13 8.00 1.87
C VAL A 65 3.55 7.56 1.61
N GLY A 66 4.10 6.74 2.50
CA GLY A 66 5.45 6.19 2.40
C GLY A 66 5.44 4.70 2.09
N ILE A 67 5.42 4.33 0.81
CA ILE A 67 5.57 2.93 0.38
C ILE A 67 6.96 2.78 -0.23
N HIS A 68 7.80 1.94 0.40
CA HIS A 68 9.15 1.71 -0.11
C HIS A 68 9.11 1.03 -1.48
N PRO A 69 9.92 1.44 -2.47
CA PRO A 69 9.91 0.86 -3.82
C PRO A 69 10.20 -0.64 -3.87
N GLY A 70 10.91 -1.18 -2.88
CA GLY A 70 11.17 -2.62 -2.75
C GLY A 70 9.96 -3.45 -2.33
N ALA A 71 8.94 -2.84 -1.74
CA ALA A 71 7.73 -3.54 -1.31
C ALA A 71 7.00 -4.17 -2.50
N LYS A 72 6.45 -5.37 -2.31
CA LYS A 72 5.69 -6.09 -3.33
C LYS A 72 4.19 -5.90 -3.06
N ILE A 73 3.48 -5.39 -4.04
CA ILE A 73 2.04 -5.14 -3.95
C ILE A 73 1.33 -5.84 -5.10
N GLY A 74 0.35 -6.66 -4.77
CA GLY A 74 -0.49 -7.39 -5.71
C GLY A 74 -1.45 -6.50 -6.51
N SER A 75 -2.48 -7.07 -7.07
CA SER A 75 -3.54 -6.39 -7.82
C SER A 75 -4.83 -6.27 -7.02
N ARG A 76 -5.78 -5.45 -7.48
CA ARG A 76 -7.06 -5.17 -6.82
C ARG A 76 -6.87 -4.59 -5.41
N ILE A 77 -6.05 -3.56 -5.32
CA ILE A 77 -5.72 -2.90 -4.06
C ILE A 77 -6.58 -1.65 -3.88
N LEU A 78 -7.25 -1.57 -2.73
CA LEU A 78 -7.90 -0.36 -2.26
C LEU A 78 -7.05 0.26 -1.15
N LEU A 79 -6.56 1.46 -1.38
CA LEU A 79 -5.93 2.32 -0.37
C LEU A 79 -6.92 3.44 -0.06
N ASP A 80 -7.61 3.32 1.09
CA ASP A 80 -8.67 4.26 1.45
C ASP A 80 -8.14 5.35 2.39
N HIS A 81 -8.32 6.62 1.98
CA HIS A 81 -7.85 7.83 2.67
C HIS A 81 -6.34 7.91 2.98
N VAL A 82 -5.62 6.89 2.92
CA VAL A 82 -4.18 6.54 3.07
C VAL A 82 -3.22 7.51 3.78
N THR A 83 -3.64 8.67 4.25
CA THR A 83 -2.78 9.60 4.98
C THR A 83 -2.09 8.87 6.15
N GLY A 84 -0.76 8.99 6.25
CA GLY A 84 0.01 8.33 7.29
C GLY A 84 0.27 6.84 7.07
N LEU A 85 0.05 6.33 5.84
CA LEU A 85 0.41 4.97 5.47
C LEU A 85 1.93 4.82 5.35
N VAL A 86 2.50 3.80 6.01
CA VAL A 86 3.92 3.44 5.92
C VAL A 86 4.07 1.97 5.60
N VAL A 87 4.78 1.64 4.53
CA VAL A 87 5.08 0.26 4.10
C VAL A 87 6.57 0.09 3.89
N GLY A 88 7.19 -0.81 4.66
CA GLY A 88 8.63 -1.08 4.62
C GLY A 88 9.09 -1.87 3.40
N GLU A 89 10.41 -1.88 3.19
CA GLU A 89 11.10 -2.40 2.00
C GLU A 89 10.74 -3.84 1.64
N THR A 90 10.71 -4.74 2.61
CA THR A 90 10.50 -6.17 2.38
C THR A 90 9.07 -6.62 2.60
N ALA A 91 8.14 -5.66 2.79
CA ALA A 91 6.72 -5.97 2.93
C ALA A 91 6.14 -6.61 1.65
N VAL A 92 5.21 -7.51 1.86
CA VAL A 92 4.43 -8.11 0.76
C VAL A 92 2.96 -7.92 1.05
N ILE A 93 2.23 -7.39 0.09
CA ILE A 93 0.78 -7.21 0.13
C ILE A 93 0.21 -8.04 -1.02
N GLY A 94 -0.65 -8.99 -0.70
CA GLY A 94 -1.30 -9.88 -1.66
C GLY A 94 -2.31 -9.17 -2.54
N ASN A 95 -3.17 -9.94 -3.17
CA ASN A 95 -4.23 -9.43 -4.04
C ASN A 95 -5.50 -9.13 -3.25
N ASN A 96 -6.33 -8.25 -3.79
CA ASN A 96 -7.68 -8.00 -3.26
C ASN A 96 -7.67 -7.46 -1.81
N VAL A 97 -6.64 -6.71 -1.44
CA VAL A 97 -6.42 -6.14 -0.10
C VAL A 97 -6.98 -4.73 -0.01
N SER A 98 -7.61 -4.42 1.12
CA SER A 98 -8.06 -3.06 1.46
C SER A 98 -7.31 -2.55 2.68
N ILE A 99 -6.79 -1.34 2.59
CA ILE A 99 -5.98 -0.72 3.65
C ILE A 99 -6.50 0.69 3.90
N LEU A 100 -6.77 1.00 5.18
CA LEU A 100 -7.20 2.32 5.62
C LEU A 100 -5.99 3.19 6.03
N HIS A 101 -6.27 4.43 6.42
CA HIS A 101 -5.26 5.43 6.78
C HIS A 101 -4.46 5.11 8.06
N SER A 102 -3.34 5.79 8.24
CA SER A 102 -2.49 5.70 9.44
C SER A 102 -2.02 4.28 9.78
N MET A 103 -1.81 3.45 8.76
CA MET A 103 -1.37 2.07 8.93
C MET A 103 0.13 1.94 8.70
N THR A 104 0.78 1.07 9.49
CA THR A 104 2.21 0.79 9.36
C THR A 104 2.49 -0.69 9.18
N LEU A 105 3.21 -1.04 8.11
CA LEU A 105 3.86 -2.35 7.93
C LEU A 105 5.37 -2.16 8.09
N GLY A 106 5.85 -2.24 9.33
CA GLY A 106 7.22 -1.91 9.70
C GLY A 106 8.09 -3.12 10.01
N GLY A 107 9.39 -2.89 10.06
CA GLY A 107 10.36 -3.84 10.61
C GLY A 107 10.57 -3.62 12.11
N THR A 108 11.10 -4.63 12.79
CA THR A 108 11.56 -4.52 14.18
C THR A 108 13.08 -4.58 14.25
N GLY A 109 13.67 -3.70 15.08
CA GLY A 109 15.10 -3.74 15.39
C GLY A 109 16.03 -3.40 14.22
N LYS A 110 17.33 -3.72 14.40
CA LYS A 110 18.41 -3.44 13.45
C LYS A 110 18.70 -4.61 12.48
N ALA A 111 17.83 -5.64 12.44
CA ALA A 111 18.06 -6.78 11.58
C ALA A 111 18.03 -6.36 10.10
N SER A 112 19.02 -6.79 9.33
CA SER A 112 19.03 -6.71 7.88
C SER A 112 18.26 -7.89 7.27
N GLY A 113 17.81 -7.75 6.02
CA GLY A 113 17.10 -8.78 5.29
C GLY A 113 15.58 -8.69 5.40
N ASP A 114 14.92 -9.83 5.39
CA ASP A 114 13.45 -9.88 5.40
C ASP A 114 12.91 -9.59 6.81
N ARG A 115 12.35 -8.39 6.99
CA ARG A 115 11.96 -7.85 8.30
C ARG A 115 10.55 -7.25 8.37
N ASN A 116 9.84 -7.21 7.26
CA ASN A 116 8.52 -6.58 7.19
C ASN A 116 7.40 -7.63 7.03
N PRO A 117 6.16 -7.27 7.39
CA PRO A 117 5.01 -8.16 7.33
C PRO A 117 4.66 -8.67 5.93
N LYS A 118 4.00 -9.82 5.89
CA LYS A 118 3.44 -10.45 4.69
C LYS A 118 1.93 -10.52 4.84
N ILE A 119 1.23 -9.75 4.04
CA ILE A 119 -0.23 -9.68 4.03
C ILE A 119 -0.75 -10.57 2.90
N GLY A 120 -1.59 -11.52 3.25
CA GLY A 120 -2.23 -12.43 2.30
C GLY A 120 -3.33 -11.77 1.48
N ASP A 121 -3.94 -12.56 0.59
CA ASP A 121 -5.03 -12.10 -0.27
C ASP A 121 -6.31 -11.83 0.53
N GLY A 122 -7.09 -10.85 0.10
CA GLY A 122 -8.42 -10.56 0.64
C GLY A 122 -8.43 -9.94 2.04
N VAL A 123 -7.29 -9.53 2.58
CA VAL A 123 -7.18 -8.94 3.92
C VAL A 123 -7.72 -7.51 3.92
N LEU A 124 -8.45 -7.15 4.98
CA LEU A 124 -8.80 -5.77 5.31
C LEU A 124 -7.98 -5.32 6.53
N ILE A 125 -7.26 -4.22 6.40
CA ILE A 125 -6.49 -3.60 7.48
C ILE A 125 -7.14 -2.27 7.84
N ASP A 126 -7.64 -2.21 9.09
CA ASP A 126 -8.32 -1.01 9.61
C ASP A 126 -7.33 0.13 9.90
N ALA A 127 -7.89 1.33 10.03
CA ALA A 127 -7.12 2.55 10.31
C ALA A 127 -6.35 2.44 11.64
N GLY A 128 -5.15 3.04 11.67
CA GLY A 128 -4.32 3.08 12.86
C GLY A 128 -3.62 1.76 13.21
N THR A 129 -3.78 0.71 12.38
CA THR A 129 -3.15 -0.59 12.62
C THR A 129 -1.64 -0.51 12.41
N CYS A 130 -0.87 -1.04 13.38
CA CYS A 130 0.59 -1.15 13.30
C CYS A 130 0.99 -2.63 13.36
N ILE A 131 1.59 -3.13 12.27
CA ILE A 131 2.09 -4.51 12.18
C ILE A 131 3.60 -4.45 12.01
N LEU A 132 4.32 -5.03 12.96
CA LEU A 132 5.78 -4.98 12.99
C LEU A 132 6.39 -6.37 12.92
N GLY A 133 7.51 -6.48 12.19
CA GLY A 133 8.25 -7.73 12.06
C GLY A 133 7.73 -8.64 10.95
N THR A 134 8.26 -9.86 10.87
CA THR A 134 7.99 -10.85 9.82
C THR A 134 6.67 -11.61 10.00
N LEU A 135 5.64 -10.97 10.51
CA LEU A 135 4.33 -11.56 10.70
C LEU A 135 3.65 -11.87 9.36
N ARG A 136 2.95 -13.01 9.31
CA ARG A 136 2.13 -13.41 8.16
C ARG A 136 0.66 -13.34 8.52
N LEU A 137 -0.10 -12.50 7.83
CA LEU A 137 -1.55 -12.44 7.93
C LEU A 137 -2.16 -13.16 6.74
N VAL A 138 -2.81 -14.30 6.99
CA VAL A 138 -3.29 -15.22 5.93
C VAL A 138 -4.80 -15.16 5.72
N PHE A 139 -5.56 -14.56 6.65
CA PHE A 139 -7.02 -14.50 6.61
C PHE A 139 -7.56 -13.06 6.73
N VAL A 140 -8.82 -12.86 6.33
CA VAL A 140 -9.59 -11.65 6.56
C VAL A 140 -9.61 -11.36 8.07
N LEU A 141 -8.67 -10.58 8.54
CA LEU A 141 -8.67 -10.06 9.90
C LEU A 141 -9.07 -8.59 9.80
N ARG A 142 -10.26 -8.29 10.29
CA ARG A 142 -10.58 -6.93 10.69
C ARG A 142 -9.82 -6.67 12.00
N LEU A 143 -8.57 -6.26 11.86
CA LEU A 143 -7.75 -5.89 13.01
C LEU A 143 -8.14 -4.47 13.44
N VAL A 144 -9.13 -4.38 14.32
CA VAL A 144 -9.41 -3.15 15.06
C VAL A 144 -8.51 -3.18 16.30
N LEU A 145 -7.36 -2.50 16.23
CA LEU A 145 -6.57 -2.21 17.42
C LEU A 145 -7.09 -0.88 18.00
N VAL A 146 -8.10 -0.98 18.86
CA VAL A 146 -8.47 0.11 19.76
C VAL A 146 -7.55 0.01 20.97
N LEU A 147 -6.47 0.80 20.98
CA LEU A 147 -5.69 1.04 22.20
C LEU A 147 -6.40 2.15 22.98
N TRP A 148 -6.92 1.79 24.15
CA TRP A 148 -7.35 2.75 25.18
C TRP A 148 -6.16 3.19 26.02
#